data_71770523fc0254ee9a4fe326151e1407
#
_entry.id   71770523fc0254ee9a4fe326151e1407
#
_cell.length_a   1.000
_cell.length_b   1.000
_cell.length_c   1.000
_cell.angle_alpha   90.00
_cell.angle_beta   90.00
_cell.angle_gamma   90.00
#
_symmetry.space_group_name_H-M   'P 1'
#
loop_
_entity.id
_entity.type
_entity.pdbx_description
1 polymer ?
#
loop_
_entity_poly.entity_id
_entity_poly.type
_entity_poly.pdbx_seq_one_letter_code
_entity_poly.pdbx_strand_id
1 'polypeptide(L)'
;MENLINELMKMFPMMSTYLAAGIFIFARLLGFVRLAPVFNRKEMPTLVKLSLILLMTIVLTSVAKPDVSVMKESFALCIFLNIVVGALIGYMAQLILLAIDAGGDMVNMQMGLSSAMVLDPTTSSQVSIVGKCFSFLGLIIFMQLGGIYWLLSALIH
;
A
#
# COMPACT_ATOMS: atom_id res chain seq x y z
N MET A 1 -23.11 1.16 41.12
CA MET A 1 -22.70 -0.06 40.43
C MET A 1 -23.45 -0.27 39.13
N GLU A 2 -24.76 -0.08 39.09
CA GLU A 2 -25.57 -0.20 37.84
C GLU A 2 -25.13 0.75 36.71
N ASN A 3 -24.76 1.99 37.01
CA ASN A 3 -24.27 2.94 36.04
C ASN A 3 -22.96 2.48 35.38
N LEU A 4 -22.07 1.87 36.13
CA LEU A 4 -20.80 1.37 35.65
C LEU A 4 -21.00 0.15 34.73
N ILE A 5 -21.94 -0.73 35.08
CA ILE A 5 -22.31 -1.90 34.27
C ILE A 5 -22.95 -1.46 32.95
N ASN A 6 -23.84 -0.45 32.98
CA ASN A 6 -24.47 0.10 31.79
C ASN A 6 -23.46 0.81 30.87
N GLU A 7 -22.47 1.50 31.41
CA GLU A 7 -21.36 2.10 30.66
C GLU A 7 -20.50 1.02 30.03
N LEU A 8 -20.13 -0.01 30.76
CA LEU A 8 -19.37 -1.14 30.24
C LEU A 8 -20.14 -1.88 29.14
N MET A 9 -21.44 -2.13 29.31
CA MET A 9 -22.27 -2.77 28.27
C MET A 9 -22.40 -1.94 27.00
N LYS A 10 -22.33 -0.60 27.07
CA LYS A 10 -22.28 0.29 25.91
C LYS A 10 -20.89 0.31 25.24
N MET A 11 -19.82 0.08 26.00
CA MET A 11 -18.47 0.03 25.45
C MET A 11 -18.19 -1.24 24.64
N PHE A 12 -18.81 -2.37 24.99
CA PHE A 12 -18.60 -3.64 24.29
C PHE A 12 -18.99 -3.59 22.79
N PRO A 13 -20.19 -3.10 22.38
CA PRO A 13 -20.53 -2.99 20.96
C PRO A 13 -19.67 -1.96 20.22
N MET A 14 -19.26 -0.88 20.87
CA MET A 14 -18.30 0.06 20.28
C MET A 14 -16.96 -0.58 20.02
N MET A 15 -16.39 -1.31 21.00
CA MET A 15 -15.12 -2.01 20.81
C MET A 15 -15.17 -3.04 19.67
N SER A 16 -16.24 -3.80 19.54
CA SER A 16 -16.39 -4.78 18.45
C SER A 16 -16.43 -4.10 17.08
N THR A 17 -17.06 -2.94 16.97
CA THR A 17 -17.14 -2.15 15.73
C THR A 17 -15.77 -1.58 15.34
N TYR A 18 -15.02 -1.04 16.31
CA TYR A 18 -13.66 -0.55 16.05
C TYR A 18 -12.70 -1.68 15.68
N LEU A 19 -12.81 -2.84 16.29
CA LEU A 19 -12.01 -4.03 15.95
C LEU A 19 -12.32 -4.51 14.54
N ALA A 20 -13.59 -4.60 14.16
CA ALA A 20 -14.00 -4.99 12.82
C ALA A 20 -13.48 -3.99 11.76
N ALA A 21 -13.64 -2.68 12.01
CA ALA A 21 -13.09 -1.64 11.15
C ALA A 21 -11.57 -1.73 11.02
N GLY A 22 -10.87 -1.99 12.13
CA GLY A 22 -9.43 -2.22 12.14
C GLY A 22 -9.00 -3.40 11.27
N ILE A 23 -9.73 -4.51 11.32
CA ILE A 23 -9.47 -5.69 10.48
C ILE A 23 -9.66 -5.36 9.00
N PHE A 24 -10.69 -4.62 8.62
CA PHE A 24 -10.94 -4.23 7.22
C PHE A 24 -9.85 -3.28 6.71
N ILE A 25 -9.45 -2.28 7.51
CA ILE A 25 -8.36 -1.36 7.17
C ILE A 25 -7.03 -2.13 7.07
N PHE A 26 -6.78 -3.06 7.99
CA PHE A 26 -5.59 -3.91 7.95
C PHE A 26 -5.54 -4.76 6.67
N ALA A 27 -6.66 -5.37 6.28
CA ALA A 27 -6.78 -6.16 5.06
C ALA A 27 -6.51 -5.31 3.81
N ARG A 28 -7.06 -4.08 3.75
CA ARG A 28 -6.84 -3.12 2.67
C ARG A 28 -5.37 -2.68 2.58
N LEU A 29 -4.74 -2.37 3.71
CA LEU A 29 -3.33 -2.01 3.78
C LEU A 29 -2.41 -3.18 3.39
N LEU A 30 -2.76 -4.40 3.75
CA LEU A 30 -2.04 -5.60 3.33
C LEU A 30 -1.98 -5.73 1.80
N GLY A 31 -3.13 -5.59 1.13
CA GLY A 31 -3.22 -5.58 -0.34
C GLY A 31 -2.40 -4.44 -0.95
N PHE A 32 -2.52 -3.24 -0.41
CA PHE A 32 -1.82 -2.04 -0.86
C PHE A 32 -0.30 -2.16 -0.75
N VAL A 33 0.23 -2.45 0.43
CA VAL A 33 1.70 -2.52 0.68
C VAL A 33 2.35 -3.63 -0.14
N ARG A 34 1.61 -4.70 -0.47
CA ARG A 34 2.10 -5.79 -1.30
C ARG A 34 2.43 -5.35 -2.72
N LEU A 35 1.65 -4.42 -3.29
CA LEU A 35 1.78 -3.98 -4.69
C LEU A 35 2.31 -2.55 -4.83
N ALA A 36 2.24 -1.73 -3.79
CA ALA A 36 2.74 -0.36 -3.85
C ALA A 36 4.26 -0.32 -4.11
N PRO A 37 4.71 0.43 -5.13
CA PRO A 37 6.09 0.39 -5.62
C PRO A 37 7.13 0.86 -4.60
N VAL A 38 6.73 1.76 -3.70
CA VAL A 38 7.60 2.28 -2.64
C VAL A 38 7.92 1.19 -1.61
N PHE A 39 6.96 0.30 -1.33
CA PHE A 39 7.06 -0.72 -0.29
C PHE A 39 7.42 -2.12 -0.84
N ASN A 40 7.23 -2.35 -2.15
CA ASN A 40 7.47 -3.65 -2.77
C ASN A 40 8.94 -3.93 -3.10
N ARG A 41 9.88 -3.15 -2.59
CA ARG A 41 11.31 -3.39 -2.80
C ARG A 41 11.75 -4.65 -2.04
N LYS A 42 12.55 -5.49 -2.72
CA LYS A 42 13.10 -6.75 -2.16
C LYS A 42 14.04 -6.49 -0.98
N GLU A 43 14.57 -5.30 -0.87
CA GLU A 43 15.49 -4.86 0.18
C GLU A 43 14.81 -4.68 1.54
N MET A 44 13.47 -4.54 1.58
CA MET A 44 12.73 -4.38 2.83
C MET A 44 12.34 -5.74 3.43
N PRO A 45 12.81 -6.06 4.64
CA PRO A 45 12.40 -7.28 5.34
C PRO A 45 10.90 -7.29 5.60
N THR A 46 10.30 -8.48 5.52
CA THR A 46 8.84 -8.67 5.71
C THR A 46 8.34 -8.17 7.07
N LEU A 47 9.19 -8.26 8.10
CA LEU A 47 8.87 -7.74 9.45
C LEU A 47 8.66 -6.22 9.45
N VAL A 48 9.49 -5.47 8.73
CA VAL A 48 9.35 -4.01 8.61
C VAL A 48 8.06 -3.65 7.89
N LYS A 49 7.72 -4.36 6.82
CA LYS A 49 6.44 -4.17 6.11
C LYS A 49 5.24 -4.43 7.01
N LEU A 50 5.28 -5.52 7.79
CA LEU A 50 4.20 -5.88 8.70
C LEU A 50 4.03 -4.87 9.84
N SER A 51 5.14 -4.42 10.45
CA SER A 51 5.09 -3.41 11.51
C SER A 51 4.55 -2.07 11.01
N LEU A 52 4.91 -1.68 9.79
CA LEU A 52 4.39 -0.48 9.15
C LEU A 52 2.88 -0.59 8.88
N ILE A 53 2.41 -1.74 8.39
CA ILE A 53 0.97 -2.00 8.19
C ILE A 53 0.22 -1.89 9.50
N LEU A 54 0.71 -2.51 10.58
CA LEU A 54 0.09 -2.46 11.90
C LEU A 54 0.02 -1.02 12.43
N LEU A 55 1.12 -0.28 12.35
CA LEU A 55 1.18 1.10 12.80
C LEU A 55 0.19 1.98 12.02
N MET A 56 0.18 1.86 10.70
CA MET A 56 -0.78 2.58 9.85
C MET A 56 -2.22 2.18 10.13
N THR A 57 -2.49 0.90 10.41
CA THR A 57 -3.83 0.42 10.79
C THR A 57 -4.33 1.12 12.04
N ILE A 58 -3.50 1.21 13.08
CA ILE A 58 -3.87 1.86 14.34
C ILE A 58 -4.20 3.34 14.12
N VAL A 59 -3.35 4.05 13.35
CA VAL A 59 -3.55 5.47 13.04
C VAL A 59 -4.84 5.67 12.23
N LEU A 60 -5.03 4.90 11.16
CA LEU A 60 -6.19 5.04 10.28
C LEU A 60 -7.50 4.64 10.97
N THR A 61 -7.49 3.61 11.81
CA THR A 61 -8.67 3.20 12.60
C THR A 61 -9.11 4.31 13.56
N SER A 62 -8.16 5.10 14.08
CA SER A 62 -8.48 6.25 14.94
C SER A 62 -9.12 7.42 14.18
N VAL A 63 -8.86 7.55 12.89
CA VAL A 63 -9.36 8.64 12.02
C VAL A 63 -10.62 8.22 11.27
N ALA A 64 -10.70 6.96 10.85
CA ALA A 64 -11.84 6.42 10.12
C ALA A 64 -13.04 6.25 11.05
N LYS A 65 -14.18 6.85 10.67
CA LYS A 65 -15.45 6.58 11.34
C LYS A 65 -15.93 5.19 10.91
N PRO A 66 -16.09 4.23 11.84
CA PRO A 66 -16.54 2.89 11.50
C PRO A 66 -17.97 2.95 10.92
N ASP A 67 -18.12 2.52 9.69
CA ASP A 67 -19.42 2.42 9.03
C ASP A 67 -20.04 1.06 9.37
N VAL A 68 -21.08 1.08 10.19
CA VAL A 68 -21.74 -0.12 10.75
C VAL A 68 -22.52 -0.89 9.68
N SER A 69 -22.78 -0.27 8.52
CA SER A 69 -23.61 -0.86 7.45
C SER A 69 -22.95 -2.07 6.77
N VAL A 70 -21.62 -2.17 6.84
CA VAL A 70 -20.82 -3.23 6.18
C VAL A 70 -20.93 -4.58 6.89
N MET A 71 -21.45 -4.64 8.13
CA MET A 71 -21.56 -5.88 8.92
C MET A 71 -22.71 -6.81 8.48
N LYS A 72 -23.54 -6.40 7.51
CA LYS A 72 -24.68 -7.23 7.04
C LYS A 72 -24.28 -8.29 6.01
N GLU A 73 -23.12 -8.17 5.38
CA GLU A 73 -22.63 -9.12 4.41
C GLU A 73 -21.67 -10.16 5.04
N SER A 74 -21.33 -11.19 4.27
CA SER A 74 -20.39 -12.21 4.72
C SER A 74 -19.05 -11.56 5.09
N PHE A 75 -18.63 -11.63 6.35
CA PHE A 75 -17.41 -11.02 6.87
C PHE A 75 -16.16 -11.40 6.05
N ALA A 76 -16.10 -12.65 5.58
CA ALA A 76 -15.01 -13.13 4.72
C ALA A 76 -14.99 -12.42 3.35
N LEU A 77 -16.16 -12.16 2.77
CA LEU A 77 -16.28 -11.45 1.51
C LEU A 77 -15.81 -10.00 1.65
N CYS A 78 -16.16 -9.34 2.74
CA CYS A 78 -15.72 -7.96 3.02
C CYS A 78 -14.20 -7.88 3.17
N ILE A 79 -13.56 -8.82 3.87
CA ILE A 79 -12.10 -8.88 3.98
C ILE A 79 -11.47 -9.06 2.59
N PHE A 80 -11.97 -9.99 1.80
CA PHE A 80 -11.46 -10.25 0.45
C PHE A 80 -11.57 -9.02 -0.44
N LEU A 81 -12.72 -8.34 -0.45
CA LEU A 81 -12.93 -7.12 -1.23
C LEU A 81 -11.98 -5.99 -0.79
N ASN A 82 -11.76 -5.82 0.52
CA ASN A 82 -10.82 -4.82 1.03
C ASN A 82 -9.37 -5.11 0.60
N ILE A 83 -8.94 -6.38 0.58
CA ILE A 83 -7.62 -6.75 0.04
C ILE A 83 -7.52 -6.40 -1.43
N VAL A 84 -8.55 -6.73 -2.22
CA VAL A 84 -8.57 -6.46 -3.67
C VAL A 84 -8.53 -4.96 -3.94
N VAL A 85 -9.32 -4.16 -3.24
CA VAL A 85 -9.32 -2.69 -3.39
C VAL A 85 -7.95 -2.10 -3.04
N GLY A 86 -7.37 -2.50 -1.91
CA GLY A 86 -6.02 -2.07 -1.54
C GLY A 86 -4.97 -2.46 -2.59
N ALA A 87 -5.04 -3.69 -3.09
CA ALA A 87 -4.16 -4.19 -4.14
C ALA A 87 -4.31 -3.40 -5.45
N LEU A 88 -5.53 -3.07 -5.86
CA LEU A 88 -5.78 -2.26 -7.05
C LEU A 88 -5.18 -0.86 -6.95
N ILE A 89 -5.34 -0.19 -5.81
CA ILE A 89 -4.76 1.14 -5.57
C ILE A 89 -3.23 1.07 -5.66
N GLY A 90 -2.61 0.08 -4.99
CA GLY A 90 -1.16 -0.12 -5.05
C GLY A 90 -0.66 -0.46 -6.45
N TYR A 91 -1.41 -1.26 -7.20
CA TYR A 91 -1.09 -1.64 -8.57
C TYR A 91 -1.16 -0.47 -9.54
N MET A 92 -2.17 0.40 -9.43
CA MET A 92 -2.27 1.61 -10.24
C MET A 92 -1.05 2.52 -10.06
N ALA A 93 -0.60 2.71 -8.84
CA ALA A 93 0.63 3.47 -8.56
C ALA A 93 1.87 2.78 -9.15
N GLN A 94 1.94 1.46 -9.10
CA GLN A 94 3.03 0.69 -9.69
C GLN A 94 3.06 0.80 -11.21
N LEU A 95 1.91 0.81 -11.89
CA LEU A 95 1.85 0.95 -13.35
C LEU A 95 2.46 2.26 -13.83
N ILE A 96 2.23 3.37 -13.11
CA ILE A 96 2.81 4.67 -13.46
C ILE A 96 4.33 4.61 -13.43
N LEU A 97 4.92 4.06 -12.36
CA LEU A 97 6.36 3.97 -12.24
C LEU A 97 6.97 2.95 -13.22
N LEU A 98 6.26 1.85 -13.49
CA LEU A 98 6.67 0.85 -14.47
C LEU A 98 6.71 1.46 -15.89
N ALA A 99 5.76 2.33 -16.24
CA ALA A 99 5.75 3.02 -17.54
C ALA A 99 6.97 3.95 -17.69
N ILE A 100 7.37 4.63 -16.61
CA ILE A 100 8.58 5.48 -16.62
C ILE A 100 9.85 4.63 -16.79
N ASP A 101 9.91 3.50 -16.11
CA ASP A 101 11.03 2.55 -16.19
C ASP A 101 11.17 2.00 -17.61
N ALA A 102 10.07 1.53 -18.20
CA ALA A 102 10.02 1.07 -19.59
C ALA A 102 10.44 2.15 -20.60
N GLY A 103 10.01 3.40 -20.37
CA GLY A 103 10.45 4.56 -21.17
C GLY A 103 11.96 4.77 -21.10
N GLY A 104 12.55 4.66 -19.90
CA GLY A 104 13.98 4.74 -19.69
C GLY A 104 14.76 3.62 -20.41
N ASP A 105 14.21 2.41 -20.44
CA ASP A 105 14.81 1.28 -21.16
C ASP A 105 14.78 1.49 -22.70
N MET A 106 13.70 2.06 -23.22
CA MET A 106 13.61 2.42 -24.64
C MET A 106 14.68 3.46 -25.03
N VAL A 107 14.88 4.48 -24.20
CA VAL A 107 15.93 5.49 -24.41
C VAL A 107 17.33 4.84 -24.37
N ASN A 108 17.55 3.93 -23.43
CA ASN A 108 18.82 3.20 -23.31
C ASN A 108 19.14 2.39 -24.58
N MET A 109 18.13 1.73 -25.16
CA MET A 109 18.28 0.99 -26.41
C MET A 109 18.60 1.92 -27.59
N GLN A 110 17.94 3.08 -27.68
CA GLN A 110 18.18 4.07 -28.75
C GLN A 110 19.57 4.71 -28.68
N MET A 111 20.10 4.86 -27.48
CA MET A 111 21.46 5.36 -27.27
C MET A 111 22.56 4.33 -27.59
N GLY A 112 22.20 3.08 -27.89
CA GLY A 112 23.16 2.00 -28.13
C GLY A 112 23.93 1.55 -26.90
N LEU A 113 23.51 1.99 -25.71
CA LEU A 113 24.13 1.65 -24.42
C LEU A 113 23.72 0.26 -23.90
N SER A 114 23.07 -0.54 -24.73
CA SER A 114 22.68 -1.91 -24.39
C SER A 114 23.85 -2.81 -23.99
N SER A 115 25.06 -2.51 -24.44
CA SER A 115 26.30 -3.18 -24.03
C SER A 115 26.83 -2.75 -22.66
N ALA A 116 26.34 -1.62 -22.12
CA ALA A 116 26.72 -1.11 -20.79
C ALA A 116 25.71 -1.52 -19.69
N MET A 117 25.00 -2.62 -19.89
CA MET A 117 24.10 -3.17 -18.88
C MET A 117 24.90 -3.69 -17.68
N VAL A 118 24.55 -3.20 -16.49
CA VAL A 118 25.14 -3.66 -15.24
C VAL A 118 24.26 -4.76 -14.65
N LEU A 119 24.90 -5.84 -14.23
CA LEU A 119 24.22 -6.94 -13.52
C LEU A 119 23.84 -6.47 -12.12
N ASP A 120 22.55 -6.40 -11.84
CA ASP A 120 22.06 -6.07 -10.49
C ASP A 120 22.20 -7.30 -9.60
N PRO A 121 23.05 -7.26 -8.55
CA PRO A 121 23.29 -8.41 -7.68
C PRO A 121 22.04 -8.82 -6.88
N THR A 122 21.06 -7.94 -6.71
CA THR A 122 19.85 -8.23 -5.93
C THR A 122 18.79 -8.98 -6.74
N THR A 123 18.71 -8.73 -8.04
CA THR A 123 17.71 -9.32 -8.92
C THR A 123 18.29 -10.34 -9.91
N SER A 124 19.60 -10.43 -10.02
CA SER A 124 20.32 -11.22 -11.03
C SER A 124 19.88 -10.88 -12.46
N SER A 125 19.34 -9.69 -12.68
CA SER A 125 18.87 -9.19 -13.97
C SER A 125 19.78 -8.08 -14.47
N GLN A 126 19.96 -8.01 -15.78
CA GLN A 126 20.63 -6.90 -16.42
C GLN A 126 19.75 -5.67 -16.39
N VAL A 127 20.20 -4.61 -15.73
CA VAL A 127 19.44 -3.36 -15.59
C VAL A 127 20.14 -2.26 -16.38
N SER A 128 19.40 -1.48 -17.12
CA SER A 128 19.96 -0.32 -17.81
C SER A 128 20.25 0.81 -16.81
N ILE A 129 21.43 1.43 -16.93
CA ILE A 129 21.81 2.57 -16.07
C ILE A 129 20.84 3.73 -16.29
N VAL A 130 20.48 3.99 -17.55
CA VAL A 130 19.54 5.05 -17.93
C VAL A 130 18.15 4.77 -17.38
N GLY A 131 17.66 3.53 -17.51
CA GLY A 131 16.38 3.10 -16.92
C GLY A 131 16.33 3.32 -15.41
N LYS A 132 17.43 2.97 -14.70
CA LYS A 132 17.54 3.20 -13.26
C LYS A 132 17.46 4.70 -12.90
N CYS A 133 18.14 5.57 -13.65
CA CYS A 133 18.04 7.02 -13.46
C CYS A 133 16.62 7.53 -13.68
N PHE A 134 15.93 7.08 -14.74
CA PHE A 134 14.52 7.44 -14.99
C PHE A 134 13.60 6.97 -13.89
N SER A 135 13.76 5.75 -13.38
CA SER A 135 13.02 5.21 -12.23
C SER A 135 13.18 6.08 -10.99
N PHE A 136 14.42 6.49 -10.67
CA PHE A 136 14.67 7.37 -9.52
C PHE A 136 14.03 8.74 -9.70
N LEU A 137 14.18 9.36 -10.87
CA LEU A 137 13.54 10.64 -11.18
C LEU A 137 12.02 10.53 -11.08
N GLY A 138 11.43 9.49 -11.65
CA GLY A 138 10.00 9.23 -11.57
C GLY A 138 9.51 9.09 -10.14
N LEU A 139 10.26 8.39 -9.29
CA LEU A 139 9.92 8.23 -7.87
C LEU A 139 10.00 9.57 -7.13
N ILE A 140 11.04 10.38 -7.38
CA ILE A 140 11.19 11.70 -6.75
C ILE A 140 10.02 12.63 -7.17
N ILE A 141 9.70 12.67 -8.45
CA ILE A 141 8.57 13.47 -8.97
C ILE A 141 7.26 12.99 -8.36
N PHE A 142 7.04 11.68 -8.29
CA PHE A 142 5.85 11.10 -7.67
C PHE A 142 5.72 11.51 -6.20
N MET A 143 6.81 11.51 -5.45
CA MET A 143 6.82 11.97 -4.05
C MET A 143 6.55 13.47 -3.94
N GLN A 144 7.18 14.30 -4.79
CA GLN A 144 6.98 15.76 -4.77
C GLN A 144 5.55 16.19 -5.14
N LEU A 145 4.90 15.47 -6.06
CA LEU A 145 3.49 15.68 -6.39
C LEU A 145 2.52 15.22 -5.30
N GLY A 146 3.04 14.73 -4.17
CA GLY A 146 2.21 14.23 -3.09
C GLY A 146 1.55 12.88 -3.41
N GLY A 147 2.13 12.08 -4.30
CA GLY A 147 1.59 10.79 -4.73
C GLY A 147 1.27 9.86 -3.56
N ILE A 148 2.11 9.86 -2.51
CA ILE A 148 1.84 9.09 -1.29
C ILE A 148 0.58 9.60 -0.58
N TYR A 149 0.39 10.91 -0.51
CA TYR A 149 -0.80 11.50 0.10
C TYR A 149 -2.07 11.11 -0.64
N TRP A 150 -2.05 11.17 -1.98
CA TRP A 150 -3.17 10.74 -2.81
C TRP A 150 -3.50 9.26 -2.63
N LEU A 151 -2.48 8.41 -2.54
CA LEU A 151 -2.66 6.97 -2.30
C LEU A 151 -3.25 6.70 -0.92
N LEU A 152 -2.78 7.38 0.13
CA LEU A 152 -3.32 7.24 1.48
C LEU A 152 -4.76 7.77 1.57
N SER A 153 -5.06 8.88 0.90
CA SER A 153 -6.42 9.42 0.82
C SER A 153 -7.38 8.45 0.12
N ALA A 154 -6.96 7.84 -0.99
CA ALA A 154 -7.74 6.81 -1.69
C ALA A 154 -7.94 5.54 -0.85
N LEU A 155 -7.05 5.29 0.09
CA LEU A 155 -7.13 4.13 0.97
C LEU A 155 -8.15 4.32 2.10
N ILE A 156 -8.42 5.57 2.52
CA ILE A 156 -9.36 5.92 3.58
C ILE A 156 -10.81 5.95 3.06
N HIS A 157 -10.99 6.35 1.80
CA HIS A 157 -12.31 6.43 1.13
C HIS A 157 -12.66 5.11 0.48
#